data_1e6b5ac29e682c7330a1cdd0568d0c1d
#
_entry.id   1e6b5ac29e682c7330a1cdd0568d0c1d
#
_cell.length_a   1.000
_cell.length_b   1.000
_cell.length_c   1.000
_cell.angle_alpha   90.00
_cell.angle_beta   90.00
_cell.angle_gamma   90.00
#
_symmetry.space_group_name_H-M   'P 1'
#
loop_
_entity.id
_entity.type
_entity.pdbx_description
1 polymer ?
#
loop_
_entity_poly.entity_id
_entity_poly.type
_entity_poly.pdbx_seq_one_letter_code
_entity_poly.pdbx_strand_id
1 'polypeptide(L)'
;DDSFYDTMYKCNIEGTANVVNIALSKGIKKLLHVSSIAAIGGKPEEMITENTKWEKNEWTTHYGITKMLAEREVWRGMQEGLDAVMVNPGIILGSSNNEQKATMRIFKRISAGKMPFYTNGTNGFIDVEDVARICIQLMNKDVRGERFILINENLSFKDYLERIAKQLNVAPPKRALNKTTGHLFVFMDWLASALSTRKRGLTKETMKVSIEKFEYSNEKIRTQLDYHFIPFDETIAKIAQQLAQHERS
;
A
#
# COMPACT_ATOMS: atom_id res chain seq x y z
N ASP A 1 -10.19 8.09 15.47
CA ASP A 1 -9.46 8.22 16.73
C ASP A 1 -8.38 9.30 16.52
N ASP A 2 -8.62 10.47 17.12
CA ASP A 2 -7.79 11.68 16.90
C ASP A 2 -6.30 11.42 17.24
N SER A 3 -6.03 10.63 18.28
CA SER A 3 -4.65 10.30 18.70
C SER A 3 -3.86 9.51 17.63
N PHE A 4 -4.52 8.69 16.84
CA PHE A 4 -3.90 7.95 15.75
C PHE A 4 -3.58 8.87 14.55
N TYR A 5 -4.46 9.83 14.27
CA TYR A 5 -4.24 10.84 13.24
C TYR A 5 -3.07 11.75 13.62
N ASP A 6 -3.01 12.22 14.88
CA ASP A 6 -1.91 13.03 15.38
C ASP A 6 -0.56 12.31 15.27
N THR A 7 -0.54 11.01 15.59
CA THR A 7 0.66 10.19 15.44
C THR A 7 1.09 10.08 13.98
N MET A 8 0.13 9.84 13.05
CA MET A 8 0.44 9.81 11.62
C MET A 8 0.94 11.16 11.11
N TYR A 9 0.33 12.27 11.55
CA TYR A 9 0.75 13.62 11.20
C TYR A 9 2.20 13.84 11.60
N LYS A 10 2.54 13.64 12.88
CA LYS A 10 3.90 13.80 13.39
C LYS A 10 4.91 12.90 12.65
N CYS A 11 4.61 11.62 12.53
CA CYS A 11 5.56 10.69 11.90
C CYS A 11 5.71 10.94 10.40
N ASN A 12 4.62 11.14 9.67
CA ASN A 12 4.69 11.22 8.21
C ASN A 12 5.08 12.62 7.74
N ILE A 13 4.56 13.68 8.33
CA ILE A 13 4.77 15.05 7.84
C ILE A 13 5.97 15.69 8.54
N GLU A 14 5.92 15.85 9.87
CA GLU A 14 7.01 16.48 10.59
C GLU A 14 8.30 15.65 10.49
N GLY A 15 8.19 14.30 10.55
CA GLY A 15 9.32 13.41 10.34
C GLY A 15 9.95 13.58 8.96
N THR A 16 9.14 13.69 7.89
CA THR A 16 9.66 13.94 6.54
C THR A 16 10.28 15.33 6.42
N ALA A 17 9.63 16.38 6.97
CA ALA A 17 10.20 17.71 6.99
C ALA A 17 11.58 17.75 7.68
N ASN A 18 11.72 17.06 8.81
CA ASN A 18 12.99 16.96 9.53
C ASN A 18 14.06 16.26 8.68
N VAL A 19 13.72 15.15 8.02
CA VAL A 19 14.66 14.45 7.10
C VAL A 19 15.10 15.36 5.97
N VAL A 20 14.16 16.07 5.32
CA VAL A 20 14.45 17.01 4.23
C VAL A 20 15.37 18.15 4.71
N ASN A 21 15.06 18.76 5.84
CA ASN A 21 15.86 19.84 6.41
C ASN A 21 17.30 19.39 6.74
N ILE A 22 17.44 18.19 7.32
CA ILE A 22 18.75 17.61 7.62
C ILE A 22 19.50 17.28 6.32
N ALA A 23 18.81 16.70 5.31
CA ALA A 23 19.43 16.38 4.03
C ALA A 23 19.99 17.64 3.34
N LEU A 24 19.22 18.73 3.32
CA LEU A 24 19.66 20.03 2.81
C LEU A 24 20.86 20.57 3.59
N SER A 25 20.75 20.63 4.92
CA SER A 25 21.80 21.20 5.79
C SER A 25 23.11 20.43 5.74
N LYS A 26 23.08 19.14 5.45
CA LYS A 26 24.24 18.26 5.35
C LYS A 26 24.75 18.05 3.92
N GLY A 27 24.11 18.66 2.93
CA GLY A 27 24.48 18.50 1.55
C GLY A 27 24.40 17.05 1.06
N ILE A 28 23.35 16.32 1.47
CA ILE A 28 23.13 14.94 1.02
C ILE A 28 22.97 14.94 -0.50
N LYS A 29 23.74 14.09 -1.17
CA LYS A 29 23.81 14.05 -2.64
C LYS A 29 22.49 13.66 -3.28
N LYS A 30 21.75 12.72 -2.65
CA LYS A 30 20.47 12.24 -3.18
C LYS A 30 19.59 11.68 -2.06
N LEU A 31 18.29 11.94 -2.14
CA LEU A 31 17.27 11.41 -1.25
C LEU A 31 16.25 10.61 -2.07
N LEU A 32 15.91 9.39 -1.64
CA LEU A 32 14.76 8.67 -2.13
C LEU A 32 13.70 8.61 -1.03
N HIS A 33 12.50 9.11 -1.33
CA HIS A 33 11.37 9.06 -0.40
C HIS A 33 10.36 7.97 -0.80
N VAL A 34 10.10 7.05 0.12
CA VAL A 34 9.06 6.03 -0.08
C VAL A 34 7.72 6.58 0.43
N SER A 35 6.88 6.96 -0.52
CA SER A 35 5.52 7.44 -0.28
C SER A 35 4.48 6.30 -0.37
N SER A 36 3.37 6.53 -1.04
CA SER A 36 2.29 5.56 -1.29
C SER A 36 1.43 6.03 -2.45
N ILE A 37 0.78 5.11 -3.17
CA ILE A 37 -0.29 5.47 -4.13
C ILE A 37 -1.41 6.29 -3.47
N ALA A 38 -1.64 6.12 -2.17
CA ALA A 38 -2.63 6.92 -1.42
C ALA A 38 -2.33 8.43 -1.41
N ALA A 39 -1.08 8.84 -1.64
CA ALA A 39 -0.67 10.24 -1.72
C ALA A 39 -1.05 10.90 -3.06
N ILE A 40 -1.28 10.10 -4.10
CA ILE A 40 -1.57 10.63 -5.45
C ILE A 40 -3.01 11.12 -5.55
N GLY A 41 -3.94 10.47 -4.84
CA GLY A 41 -5.36 10.72 -4.95
C GLY A 41 -5.96 10.00 -6.16
N GLY A 42 -6.90 10.66 -6.86
CA GLY A 42 -7.62 10.10 -8.00
C GLY A 42 -9.03 9.63 -7.65
N LYS A 43 -9.74 9.11 -8.64
CA LYS A 43 -11.13 8.65 -8.51
C LYS A 43 -11.24 7.21 -9.01
N PRO A 44 -12.22 6.44 -8.52
CA PRO A 44 -12.52 5.13 -9.08
C PRO A 44 -12.82 5.20 -10.58
N GLU A 45 -12.51 4.12 -11.28
CA GLU A 45 -12.74 3.95 -12.73
C GLU A 45 -11.96 4.92 -13.64
N GLU A 46 -11.04 5.70 -13.06
CA GLU A 46 -10.05 6.49 -13.80
C GLU A 46 -8.66 5.85 -13.69
N MET A 47 -7.89 5.85 -14.79
CA MET A 47 -6.48 5.43 -14.74
C MET A 47 -5.65 6.49 -14.00
N ILE A 48 -5.12 6.13 -12.83
CA ILE A 48 -4.33 7.02 -11.99
C ILE A 48 -2.86 6.92 -12.44
N THR A 49 -2.29 8.09 -12.72
CA THR A 49 -0.89 8.25 -13.13
C THR A 49 -0.18 9.23 -12.19
N GLU A 50 1.13 9.38 -12.36
CA GLU A 50 1.92 10.37 -11.64
C GLU A 50 1.46 11.83 -11.90
N ASN A 51 0.77 12.07 -13.02
CA ASN A 51 0.24 13.38 -13.40
C ASN A 51 -1.18 13.64 -12.85
N THR A 52 -1.79 12.66 -12.19
CA THR A 52 -3.12 12.83 -11.59
C THR A 52 -3.08 13.96 -10.56
N LYS A 53 -3.98 14.94 -10.75
CA LYS A 53 -4.10 16.05 -9.81
C LYS A 53 -4.73 15.58 -8.51
N TRP A 54 -4.07 15.91 -7.41
CA TRP A 54 -4.61 15.61 -6.11
C TRP A 54 -5.79 16.55 -5.78
N GLU A 55 -6.94 15.96 -5.54
CA GLU A 55 -8.15 16.63 -5.08
C GLU A 55 -8.73 15.86 -3.91
N LYS A 56 -9.13 16.59 -2.85
CA LYS A 56 -9.86 15.96 -1.75
C LYS A 56 -11.23 15.53 -2.24
N ASN A 57 -11.52 14.26 -2.10
CA ASN A 57 -12.80 13.66 -2.50
C ASN A 57 -13.31 12.69 -1.41
N GLU A 58 -14.43 12.04 -1.66
CA GLU A 58 -15.04 11.15 -0.70
C GLU A 58 -14.25 9.86 -0.40
N TRP A 59 -13.28 9.49 -1.24
CA TRP A 59 -12.37 8.34 -1.05
C TRP A 59 -11.04 8.73 -0.42
N THR A 60 -10.82 10.01 -0.17
CA THR A 60 -9.60 10.51 0.46
C THR A 60 -9.54 10.03 1.90
N THR A 61 -8.49 9.27 2.24
CA THR A 61 -8.27 8.77 3.60
C THR A 61 -7.36 9.71 4.39
N HIS A 62 -7.45 9.68 5.73
CA HIS A 62 -6.52 10.40 6.60
C HIS A 62 -5.06 10.01 6.32
N TYR A 63 -4.80 8.72 6.10
CA TYR A 63 -3.48 8.24 5.70
C TYR A 63 -3.02 8.89 4.38
N GLY A 64 -3.87 8.91 3.36
CA GLY A 64 -3.56 9.53 2.07
C GLY A 64 -3.22 11.01 2.21
N ILE A 65 -3.97 11.75 3.04
CA ILE A 65 -3.68 13.17 3.33
C ILE A 65 -2.28 13.32 3.94
N THR A 66 -1.95 12.52 4.96
CA THR A 66 -0.62 12.65 5.61
C THR A 66 0.53 12.31 4.67
N LYS A 67 0.35 11.31 3.79
CA LYS A 67 1.36 10.95 2.79
C LYS A 67 1.51 12.02 1.71
N MET A 68 0.41 12.60 1.25
CA MET A 68 0.44 13.72 0.30
C MET A 68 1.13 14.95 0.89
N LEU A 69 0.84 15.28 2.15
CA LEU A 69 1.51 16.39 2.84
C LEU A 69 3.01 16.11 3.05
N ALA A 70 3.39 14.87 3.34
CA ALA A 70 4.78 14.47 3.41
C ALA A 70 5.50 14.63 2.05
N GLU A 71 4.85 14.27 0.93
CA GLU A 71 5.41 14.52 -0.41
C GLU A 71 5.62 16.02 -0.67
N ARG A 72 4.74 16.89 -0.18
CA ARG A 72 4.92 18.35 -0.32
C ARG A 72 6.21 18.83 0.34
N GLU A 73 6.60 18.26 1.49
CA GLU A 73 7.88 18.57 2.12
C GLU A 73 9.07 18.13 1.25
N VAL A 74 8.96 16.98 0.58
CA VAL A 74 10.00 16.54 -0.35
C VAL A 74 10.07 17.46 -1.59
N TRP A 75 8.89 17.83 -2.15
CA TRP A 75 8.83 18.81 -3.24
C TRP A 75 9.41 20.16 -2.84
N ARG A 76 9.15 20.64 -1.61
CA ARG A 76 9.79 21.84 -1.06
C ARG A 76 11.31 21.69 -1.05
N GLY A 77 11.82 20.58 -0.53
CA GLY A 77 13.26 20.32 -0.52
C GLY A 77 13.88 20.32 -1.92
N MET A 78 13.17 19.77 -2.92
CA MET A 78 13.62 19.82 -4.33
C MET A 78 13.72 21.26 -4.84
N GLN A 79 12.75 22.12 -4.51
CA GLN A 79 12.81 23.55 -4.88
C GLN A 79 13.95 24.28 -4.18
N GLU A 80 14.36 23.83 -3.00
CA GLU A 80 15.52 24.35 -2.25
C GLU A 80 16.86 23.73 -2.68
N GLY A 81 16.87 22.88 -3.72
CA GLY A 81 18.07 22.31 -4.32
C GLY A 81 18.42 20.88 -3.88
N LEU A 82 17.54 20.19 -3.14
CA LEU A 82 17.73 18.79 -2.82
C LEU A 82 17.51 17.91 -4.06
N ASP A 83 18.51 17.10 -4.44
CA ASP A 83 18.28 16.03 -5.40
C ASP A 83 17.45 14.92 -4.74
N ALA A 84 16.20 14.82 -5.14
CA ALA A 84 15.33 13.80 -4.60
C ALA A 84 14.46 13.13 -5.65
N VAL A 85 14.08 11.89 -5.36
CA VAL A 85 13.14 11.07 -6.13
C VAL A 85 12.14 10.43 -5.18
N MET A 86 10.89 10.27 -5.61
CA MET A 86 9.84 9.64 -4.82
C MET A 86 9.30 8.40 -5.50
N VAL A 87 8.92 7.44 -4.69
CA VAL A 87 8.21 6.24 -5.15
C VAL A 87 6.87 6.11 -4.40
N ASN A 88 5.83 5.73 -5.13
CA ASN A 88 4.47 5.56 -4.63
C ASN A 88 4.06 4.07 -4.78
N PRO A 89 4.48 3.20 -3.87
CA PRO A 89 4.09 1.80 -3.92
C PRO A 89 2.59 1.62 -3.69
N GLY A 90 2.03 0.63 -4.38
CA GLY A 90 0.72 0.05 -4.07
C GLY A 90 0.75 -0.80 -2.80
N ILE A 91 -0.14 -1.78 -2.73
CA ILE A 91 -0.14 -2.75 -1.63
C ILE A 91 1.09 -3.63 -1.78
N ILE A 92 2.04 -3.45 -0.86
CA ILE A 92 3.29 -4.19 -0.86
C ILE A 92 3.06 -5.57 -0.25
N LEU A 93 3.41 -6.60 -1.01
CA LEU A 93 3.37 -7.99 -0.59
C LEU A 93 4.78 -8.51 -0.38
N GLY A 94 4.96 -9.29 0.66
CA GLY A 94 6.24 -9.93 0.94
C GLY A 94 6.16 -10.82 2.16
N SER A 95 7.06 -11.76 2.20
CA SER A 95 7.24 -12.63 3.34
C SER A 95 7.83 -11.87 4.54
N SER A 96 7.48 -12.28 5.74
CA SER A 96 7.96 -11.66 6.98
C SER A 96 8.00 -12.66 8.11
N ASN A 97 9.07 -12.60 8.90
CA ASN A 97 9.16 -13.37 10.16
C ASN A 97 8.16 -12.86 11.23
N ASN A 98 7.59 -11.69 11.02
CA ASN A 98 6.56 -11.15 11.90
C ASN A 98 5.17 -11.53 11.39
N GLU A 99 4.56 -12.53 12.00
CA GLU A 99 3.22 -13.03 11.70
C GLU A 99 2.09 -11.99 11.87
N GLN A 100 2.34 -10.93 12.62
CA GLN A 100 1.37 -9.84 12.81
C GLN A 100 1.31 -8.86 11.63
N LYS A 101 2.24 -8.94 10.67
CA LYS A 101 2.19 -8.13 9.44
C LYS A 101 0.93 -8.45 8.63
N ALA A 102 0.37 -7.43 8.00
CA ALA A 102 -0.93 -7.53 7.31
C ALA A 102 -0.98 -8.67 6.29
N THR A 103 0.06 -8.83 5.47
CA THR A 103 0.17 -9.89 4.47
C THR A 103 0.11 -11.27 5.13
N MET A 104 0.97 -11.54 6.11
CA MET A 104 1.01 -12.84 6.80
C MET A 104 -0.33 -13.17 7.48
N ARG A 105 -0.98 -12.17 8.09
CA ARG A 105 -2.31 -12.35 8.69
C ARG A 105 -3.37 -12.77 7.68
N ILE A 106 -3.35 -12.19 6.47
CA ILE A 106 -4.30 -12.55 5.39
C ILE A 106 -4.09 -14.02 5.01
N PHE A 107 -2.86 -14.41 4.72
CA PHE A 107 -2.52 -15.80 4.37
C PHE A 107 -2.93 -16.79 5.46
N LYS A 108 -2.60 -16.53 6.73
CA LYS A 108 -3.03 -17.37 7.87
C LYS A 108 -4.55 -17.47 7.99
N ARG A 109 -5.27 -16.38 7.81
CA ARG A 109 -6.74 -16.42 7.89
C ARG A 109 -7.36 -17.20 6.75
N ILE A 110 -6.79 -17.15 5.54
CA ILE A 110 -7.24 -17.94 4.41
C ILE A 110 -6.93 -19.40 4.64
N SER A 111 -5.68 -19.76 5.03
CA SER A 111 -5.28 -21.12 5.38
C SER A 111 -6.20 -21.75 6.42
N ALA A 112 -6.56 -20.98 7.46
CA ALA A 112 -7.46 -21.45 8.52
C ALA A 112 -8.96 -21.43 8.16
N GLY A 113 -9.36 -21.07 6.92
CA GLY A 113 -10.78 -20.93 6.52
C GLY A 113 -11.52 -19.79 7.26
N LYS A 114 -10.79 -18.85 7.88
CA LYS A 114 -11.35 -17.76 8.69
C LYS A 114 -11.54 -16.45 7.91
N MET A 115 -11.63 -16.53 6.59
CA MET A 115 -11.85 -15.37 5.72
C MET A 115 -12.98 -15.63 4.72
N PRO A 116 -14.25 -15.62 5.18
CA PRO A 116 -15.39 -16.00 4.34
C PRO A 116 -15.82 -14.90 3.37
N PHE A 117 -15.34 -13.65 3.55
CA PHE A 117 -15.77 -12.49 2.80
C PHE A 117 -14.65 -11.88 1.96
N TYR A 118 -15.03 -11.27 0.83
CA TYR A 118 -14.17 -10.44 -0.01
C TYR A 118 -14.90 -9.16 -0.43
N THR A 119 -14.16 -8.16 -0.92
CA THR A 119 -14.70 -6.95 -1.57
C THR A 119 -14.40 -7.00 -3.07
N ASN A 120 -15.23 -6.31 -3.87
CA ASN A 120 -15.09 -6.31 -5.34
C ASN A 120 -14.20 -5.15 -5.86
N GLY A 121 -13.65 -4.33 -4.97
CA GLY A 121 -12.77 -3.25 -5.38
C GLY A 121 -11.45 -3.75 -5.96
N THR A 122 -10.79 -2.87 -6.70
CA THR A 122 -9.48 -3.10 -7.33
C THR A 122 -8.44 -2.19 -6.69
N ASN A 123 -7.21 -2.67 -6.61
CA ASN A 123 -6.07 -1.86 -6.16
C ASN A 123 -4.77 -2.34 -6.84
N GLY A 124 -3.71 -1.53 -6.77
CA GLY A 124 -2.39 -1.88 -7.25
C GLY A 124 -1.60 -2.70 -6.22
N PHE A 125 -0.96 -3.78 -6.67
CA PHE A 125 -0.14 -4.66 -5.84
C PHE A 125 1.29 -4.74 -6.38
N ILE A 126 2.26 -4.98 -5.48
CA ILE A 126 3.68 -5.10 -5.83
C ILE A 126 4.42 -5.99 -4.84
N ASP A 127 5.44 -6.70 -5.32
CA ASP A 127 6.37 -7.44 -4.47
C ASP A 127 7.33 -6.49 -3.73
N VAL A 128 7.64 -6.76 -2.48
CA VAL A 128 8.58 -5.98 -1.67
C VAL A 128 10.00 -5.98 -2.24
N GLU A 129 10.42 -7.07 -2.90
CA GLU A 129 11.73 -7.13 -3.56
C GLU A 129 11.79 -6.19 -4.77
N ASP A 130 10.68 -6.08 -5.55
CA ASP A 130 10.60 -5.12 -6.65
C ASP A 130 10.73 -3.69 -6.14
N VAL A 131 10.02 -3.35 -5.06
CA VAL A 131 10.16 -2.02 -4.43
C VAL A 131 11.61 -1.76 -4.05
N ALA A 132 12.28 -2.70 -3.39
CA ALA A 132 13.66 -2.53 -2.96
C ALA A 132 14.63 -2.38 -4.16
N ARG A 133 14.49 -3.24 -5.18
CA ARG A 133 15.33 -3.20 -6.39
C ARG A 133 15.16 -1.89 -7.16
N ILE A 134 13.92 -1.43 -7.32
CA ILE A 134 13.61 -0.15 -8.00
C ILE A 134 14.19 1.02 -7.21
N CYS A 135 14.05 1.04 -5.89
CA CYS A 135 14.65 2.08 -5.05
C CYS A 135 16.18 2.15 -5.23
N ILE A 136 16.87 1.01 -5.22
CA ILE A 136 18.33 0.94 -5.43
C ILE A 136 18.69 1.45 -6.84
N GLN A 137 17.95 1.04 -7.87
CA GLN A 137 18.21 1.48 -9.24
C GLN A 137 18.01 2.98 -9.39
N LEU A 138 16.93 3.55 -8.85
CA LEU A 138 16.66 4.99 -8.89
C LEU A 138 17.71 5.82 -8.13
N MET A 139 18.23 5.30 -7.01
CA MET A 139 19.33 5.94 -6.29
C MET A 139 20.63 6.02 -7.10
N ASN A 140 20.87 5.06 -8.00
CA ASN A 140 22.07 4.98 -8.83
C ASN A 140 21.93 5.62 -10.22
N LYS A 141 20.71 6.02 -10.62
CA LYS A 141 20.45 6.70 -11.90
C LYS A 141 20.37 8.22 -11.72
N ASP A 142 20.70 8.97 -12.77
CA ASP A 142 20.51 10.43 -12.81
C ASP A 142 19.03 10.77 -13.11
N VAL A 143 18.18 10.54 -12.13
CA VAL A 143 16.75 10.85 -12.14
C VAL A 143 16.47 11.76 -10.96
N ARG A 144 15.93 12.95 -11.20
CA ARG A 144 15.72 14.00 -10.21
C ARG A 144 14.35 14.62 -10.35
N GLY A 145 13.77 15.08 -9.22
CA GLY A 145 12.54 15.84 -9.25
C GLY A 145 11.33 15.06 -9.78
N GLU A 146 11.33 13.75 -9.61
CA GLU A 146 10.33 12.86 -10.19
C GLU A 146 9.67 11.98 -9.11
N ARG A 147 8.43 11.55 -9.39
CA ARG A 147 7.77 10.48 -8.64
C ARG A 147 7.37 9.34 -9.55
N PHE A 148 7.31 8.13 -9.01
CA PHE A 148 7.01 6.91 -9.75
C PHE A 148 6.01 6.05 -9.00
N ILE A 149 4.92 5.68 -9.67
CA ILE A 149 3.97 4.67 -9.17
C ILE A 149 4.62 3.30 -9.29
N LEU A 150 4.65 2.57 -8.19
CA LEU A 150 5.19 1.23 -8.14
C LEU A 150 4.07 0.22 -7.90
N ILE A 151 3.57 -0.35 -8.98
CA ILE A 151 2.65 -1.50 -8.96
C ILE A 151 3.10 -2.52 -10.00
N ASN A 152 2.89 -3.79 -9.72
CA ASN A 152 3.02 -4.86 -10.70
C ASN A 152 1.71 -5.07 -11.47
N GLU A 153 0.63 -5.34 -10.75
CA GLU A 153 -0.70 -5.59 -11.30
C GLU A 153 -1.78 -4.80 -10.55
N ASN A 154 -2.81 -4.36 -11.29
CA ASN A 154 -4.09 -3.96 -10.70
C ASN A 154 -4.95 -5.22 -10.55
N LEU A 155 -5.30 -5.59 -9.32
CA LEU A 155 -6.09 -6.79 -9.04
C LEU A 155 -7.31 -6.45 -8.20
N SER A 156 -8.43 -7.14 -8.48
CA SER A 156 -9.54 -7.11 -7.54
C SER A 156 -9.15 -7.82 -6.24
N PHE A 157 -9.70 -7.37 -5.11
CA PHE A 157 -9.47 -8.08 -3.84
C PHE A 157 -9.99 -9.51 -3.90
N LYS A 158 -11.00 -9.80 -4.72
CA LYS A 158 -11.47 -11.16 -4.99
C LYS A 158 -10.37 -12.00 -5.62
N ASP A 159 -9.82 -11.56 -6.77
CA ASP A 159 -8.79 -12.30 -7.49
C ASP A 159 -7.54 -12.50 -6.64
N TYR A 160 -7.15 -11.48 -5.87
CA TYR A 160 -6.04 -11.57 -4.91
C TYR A 160 -6.25 -12.70 -3.90
N LEU A 161 -7.42 -12.76 -3.26
CA LEU A 161 -7.73 -13.79 -2.27
C LEU A 161 -7.92 -15.18 -2.89
N GLU A 162 -8.46 -15.26 -4.11
CA GLU A 162 -8.60 -16.51 -4.86
C GLU A 162 -7.23 -17.09 -5.25
N ARG A 163 -6.28 -16.26 -5.71
CA ARG A 163 -4.91 -16.69 -6.02
C ARG A 163 -4.21 -17.23 -4.76
N ILE A 164 -4.36 -16.56 -3.61
CA ILE A 164 -3.82 -17.07 -2.33
C ILE A 164 -4.45 -18.41 -1.97
N ALA A 165 -5.78 -18.53 -2.01
CA ALA A 165 -6.48 -19.76 -1.67
C ALA A 165 -6.06 -20.93 -2.58
N LYS A 166 -5.90 -20.68 -3.87
CA LYS A 166 -5.38 -21.66 -4.85
C LYS A 166 -3.97 -22.11 -4.46
N GLN A 167 -3.06 -21.19 -4.12
CA GLN A 167 -1.69 -21.52 -3.76
C GLN A 167 -1.60 -22.30 -2.44
N LEU A 168 -2.49 -22.02 -1.49
CA LEU A 168 -2.59 -22.73 -0.22
C LEU A 168 -3.41 -24.04 -0.31
N ASN A 169 -3.98 -24.34 -1.50
CA ASN A 169 -4.86 -25.50 -1.73
C ASN A 169 -6.06 -25.54 -0.76
N VAL A 170 -6.71 -24.40 -0.56
CA VAL A 170 -7.90 -24.26 0.28
C VAL A 170 -9.04 -23.57 -0.47
N ALA A 171 -10.27 -23.68 0.06
CA ALA A 171 -11.43 -23.01 -0.54
C ALA A 171 -11.31 -21.48 -0.44
N PRO A 172 -11.56 -20.73 -1.54
CA PRO A 172 -11.54 -19.27 -1.52
C PRO A 172 -12.73 -18.68 -0.77
N PRO A 173 -12.66 -17.39 -0.36
CA PRO A 173 -13.80 -16.67 0.17
C PRO A 173 -14.98 -16.68 -0.81
N LYS A 174 -16.21 -16.91 -0.30
CA LYS A 174 -17.39 -17.11 -1.16
C LYS A 174 -18.38 -15.96 -1.16
N ARG A 175 -18.30 -15.02 -0.19
CA ARG A 175 -19.32 -14.00 0.02
C ARG A 175 -18.77 -12.61 -0.25
N ALA A 176 -19.39 -11.91 -1.22
CA ALA A 176 -19.06 -10.52 -1.50
C ALA A 176 -19.62 -9.60 -0.40
N LEU A 177 -18.80 -8.66 0.05
CA LEU A 177 -19.25 -7.52 0.84
C LEU A 177 -19.57 -6.36 -0.11
N ASN A 178 -20.79 -5.89 -0.08
CA ASN A 178 -21.23 -4.67 -0.76
C ASN A 178 -21.30 -3.48 0.23
N LYS A 179 -21.66 -2.29 -0.24
CA LYS A 179 -21.76 -1.08 0.59
C LYS A 179 -22.62 -1.32 1.85
N THR A 180 -23.79 -1.95 1.70
CA THR A 180 -24.74 -2.15 2.80
C THR A 180 -24.23 -3.18 3.82
N THR A 181 -23.81 -4.37 3.35
CA THR A 181 -23.28 -5.43 4.21
C THR A 181 -21.95 -5.06 4.83
N GLY A 182 -21.13 -4.25 4.13
CA GLY A 182 -19.86 -3.74 4.61
C GLY A 182 -20.04 -2.81 5.83
N HIS A 183 -21.02 -1.93 5.83
CA HIS A 183 -21.32 -1.08 7.00
C HIS A 183 -21.73 -1.90 8.23
N LEU A 184 -22.54 -2.94 8.04
CA LEU A 184 -22.90 -3.85 9.12
C LEU A 184 -21.67 -4.59 9.66
N PHE A 185 -20.78 -5.03 8.77
CA PHE A 185 -19.55 -5.73 9.16
C PHE A 185 -18.59 -4.80 9.95
N VAL A 186 -18.41 -3.55 9.50
CA VAL A 186 -17.63 -2.54 10.24
C VAL A 186 -18.22 -2.26 11.61
N PHE A 187 -19.56 -2.20 11.72
CA PHE A 187 -20.25 -2.02 13.01
C PHE A 187 -20.02 -3.21 13.94
N MET A 188 -20.11 -4.44 13.43
CA MET A 188 -19.86 -5.66 14.21
C MET A 188 -18.39 -5.76 14.67
N ASP A 189 -17.43 -5.40 13.81
CA ASP A 189 -16.00 -5.35 14.17
C ASP A 189 -15.74 -4.27 15.24
N TRP A 190 -16.43 -3.12 15.16
CA TRP A 190 -16.38 -2.08 16.17
C TRP A 190 -16.92 -2.59 17.52
N LEU A 191 -18.08 -3.23 17.52
CA LEU A 191 -18.69 -3.79 18.73
C LEU A 191 -17.80 -4.85 19.37
N ALA A 192 -17.26 -5.78 18.55
CA ALA A 192 -16.33 -6.81 19.01
C ALA A 192 -15.03 -6.21 19.58
N SER A 193 -14.51 -5.13 18.99
CA SER A 193 -13.33 -4.45 19.51
C SER A 193 -13.60 -3.63 20.77
N ALA A 194 -14.82 -3.10 20.94
CA ALA A 194 -15.23 -2.38 22.15
C ALA A 194 -15.39 -3.30 23.36
N LEU A 195 -15.78 -4.56 23.11
CA LEU A 195 -15.96 -5.60 24.14
C LEU A 195 -14.70 -6.42 24.42
N SER A 196 -13.60 -6.16 23.69
CA SER A 196 -12.33 -6.86 23.85
C SER A 196 -11.15 -5.89 23.68
N THR A 197 -9.95 -6.29 24.11
CA THR A 197 -8.70 -5.54 23.90
C THR A 197 -8.18 -5.60 22.46
N ARG A 198 -8.95 -6.15 21.54
CA ARG A 198 -8.58 -6.36 20.15
C ARG A 198 -8.55 -5.04 19.39
N LYS A 199 -7.46 -4.74 18.66
CA LYS A 199 -7.40 -3.62 17.73
C LYS A 199 -8.39 -3.83 16.58
N ARG A 200 -9.08 -2.76 16.17
CA ARG A 200 -9.98 -2.77 15.00
C ARG A 200 -9.26 -3.28 13.75
N GLY A 201 -9.90 -4.21 13.07
CA GLY A 201 -9.38 -4.76 11.82
C GLY A 201 -9.80 -3.95 10.58
N LEU A 202 -10.96 -3.29 10.64
CA LEU A 202 -11.54 -2.59 9.50
C LEU A 202 -12.13 -1.23 9.94
N THR A 203 -11.78 -0.16 9.22
CA THR A 203 -12.37 1.17 9.42
C THR A 203 -13.40 1.47 8.32
N LYS A 204 -14.26 2.47 8.54
CA LYS A 204 -15.19 2.94 7.50
C LYS A 204 -14.44 3.40 6.25
N GLU A 205 -13.30 4.07 6.41
CA GLU A 205 -12.46 4.53 5.29
C GLU A 205 -11.89 3.36 4.49
N THR A 206 -11.26 2.39 5.17
CA THR A 206 -10.69 1.21 4.49
C THR A 206 -11.76 0.38 3.80
N MET A 207 -12.94 0.21 4.40
CA MET A 207 -14.05 -0.47 3.76
C MET A 207 -14.50 0.29 2.50
N LYS A 208 -14.68 1.61 2.58
CA LYS A 208 -15.12 2.43 1.45
C LYS A 208 -14.16 2.32 0.27
N VAL A 209 -12.86 2.42 0.51
CA VAL A 209 -11.84 2.27 -0.53
C VAL A 209 -11.78 0.83 -1.09
N SER A 210 -11.99 -0.19 -0.25
CA SER A 210 -11.89 -1.60 -0.67
C SER A 210 -13.02 -2.11 -1.57
N ILE A 211 -14.11 -1.37 -1.71
CA ILE A 211 -15.22 -1.73 -2.61
C ILE A 211 -15.18 -1.01 -3.96
N GLU A 212 -14.35 0.00 -4.09
CA GLU A 212 -14.20 0.79 -5.32
C GLU A 212 -13.01 0.30 -6.16
N LYS A 213 -13.06 0.57 -7.47
CA LYS A 213 -12.03 0.15 -8.42
C LYS A 213 -11.04 1.28 -8.65
N PHE A 214 -9.87 1.15 -8.07
CA PHE A 214 -8.75 2.05 -8.31
C PHE A 214 -7.72 1.33 -9.18
N GLU A 215 -7.38 1.93 -10.32
CA GLU A 215 -6.39 1.41 -11.25
C GLU A 215 -5.26 2.42 -11.43
N TYR A 216 -4.05 1.92 -11.45
CA TYR A 216 -2.82 2.73 -11.49
C TYR A 216 -1.97 2.31 -12.68
N SER A 217 -1.32 3.28 -13.32
CA SER A 217 -0.34 3.01 -14.38
C SER A 217 1.05 2.81 -13.79
N ASN A 218 1.76 1.80 -14.27
CA ASN A 218 3.19 1.58 -13.97
C ASN A 218 4.10 1.86 -15.17
N GLU A 219 3.54 2.47 -16.21
CA GLU A 219 4.24 2.70 -17.48
C GLU A 219 5.51 3.53 -17.31
N LYS A 220 5.43 4.59 -16.49
CA LYS A 220 6.55 5.50 -16.27
C LYS A 220 7.77 4.77 -15.69
N ILE A 221 7.59 3.97 -14.63
CA ILE A 221 8.71 3.24 -14.02
C ILE A 221 9.23 2.13 -14.92
N ARG A 222 8.36 1.43 -15.63
CA ARG A 222 8.76 0.40 -16.60
C ARG A 222 9.65 0.99 -17.69
N THR A 223 9.24 2.10 -18.28
CA THR A 223 10.01 2.79 -19.34
C THR A 223 11.32 3.37 -18.78
N GLN A 224 11.29 4.01 -17.60
CA GLN A 224 12.45 4.66 -17.00
C GLN A 224 13.58 3.70 -16.66
N LEU A 225 13.25 2.47 -16.25
CA LEU A 225 14.23 1.48 -15.79
C LEU A 225 14.34 0.26 -16.71
N ASP A 226 13.51 0.14 -17.75
CA ASP A 226 13.30 -1.11 -18.49
C ASP A 226 13.01 -2.27 -17.54
N TYR A 227 12.08 -2.02 -16.59
CA TYR A 227 11.88 -2.88 -15.45
C TYR A 227 10.87 -4.00 -15.71
N HIS A 228 11.29 -5.22 -15.34
CA HIS A 228 10.44 -6.41 -15.39
C HIS A 228 10.13 -6.84 -13.96
N PHE A 229 8.83 -6.73 -13.61
CA PHE A 229 8.35 -7.09 -12.28
C PHE A 229 8.37 -8.61 -12.06
N ILE A 230 8.54 -9.01 -10.81
CA ILE A 230 8.37 -10.41 -10.38
C ILE A 230 6.92 -10.83 -10.67
N PRO A 231 6.68 -11.96 -11.36
CA PRO A 231 5.32 -12.45 -11.58
C PRO A 231 4.55 -12.57 -10.25
N PHE A 232 3.33 -12.06 -10.23
CA PHE A 232 2.56 -11.96 -8.98
C PHE A 232 2.33 -13.33 -8.30
N ASP A 233 2.14 -14.39 -9.09
CA ASP A 233 1.96 -15.74 -8.56
C ASP A 233 3.24 -16.27 -7.88
N GLU A 234 4.43 -15.83 -8.31
CA GLU A 234 5.70 -16.14 -7.61
C GLU A 234 5.76 -15.46 -6.25
N THR A 235 5.33 -14.21 -6.16
CA THR A 235 5.21 -13.49 -4.88
C THR A 235 4.31 -14.25 -3.91
N ILE A 236 3.13 -14.67 -4.37
CA ILE A 236 2.19 -15.46 -3.56
C ILE A 236 2.80 -16.79 -3.13
N ALA A 237 3.49 -17.49 -4.06
CA ALA A 237 4.13 -18.77 -3.77
C ALA A 237 5.23 -18.66 -2.69
N LYS A 238 6.09 -17.64 -2.77
CA LYS A 238 7.13 -17.36 -1.77
C LYS A 238 6.52 -17.14 -0.38
N ILE A 239 5.45 -16.35 -0.29
CA ILE A 239 4.78 -16.06 0.98
C ILE A 239 4.14 -17.33 1.55
N ALA A 240 3.47 -18.12 0.73
CA ALA A 240 2.84 -19.39 1.15
C ALA A 240 3.89 -20.41 1.64
N GLN A 241 5.03 -20.49 0.96
CA GLN A 241 6.13 -21.36 1.38
C GLN A 241 6.68 -20.96 2.75
N GLN A 242 6.88 -19.67 2.99
CA GLN A 242 7.34 -19.19 4.28
C GLN A 242 6.32 -19.46 5.40
N LEU A 243 5.01 -19.27 5.12
CA LEU A 243 3.97 -19.62 6.08
C LEU A 243 4.06 -21.10 6.49
N ALA A 244 4.21 -22.00 5.52
CA ALA A 244 4.32 -23.43 5.77
C ALA A 244 5.59 -23.81 6.58
N GLN A 245 6.68 -23.06 6.44
CA GLN A 245 7.89 -23.24 7.25
C GLN A 245 7.67 -22.84 8.71
N HIS A 246 6.97 -21.71 8.93
CA HIS A 246 6.63 -21.23 10.28
C HIS A 246 5.65 -22.14 11.04
N GLU A 247 4.75 -22.83 10.33
CA GLU A 247 3.80 -23.75 10.95
C GLU A 247 4.45 -25.11 11.34
N ARG A 248 5.66 -25.39 10.84
CA ARG A 248 6.44 -26.61 11.15
C ARG A 248 7.49 -26.42 12.25
N SER A 249 7.84 -25.16 12.55
CA SER A 249 8.80 -24.78 13.61
C SER A 249 8.09 -24.49 14.93
#